data_26dde441f6e61042aa4492c008e65348
#
_entry.id   26dde441f6e61042aa4492c008e65348
#
_cell.length_a   1.000
_cell.length_b   1.000
_cell.length_c   1.000
_cell.angle_alpha   90.00
_cell.angle_beta   90.00
_cell.angle_gamma   90.00
#
_symmetry.space_group_name_H-M   'P 1'
#
loop_
_entity.id
_entity.type
_entity.pdbx_description
1 polymer ?
#
loop_
_entity_poly.entity_id
_entity_poly.type
_entity_poly.pdbx_seq_one_letter_code
_entity_poly.pdbx_strand_id
1 'polypeptide(L)'
;MANIKSAKKRAKQTVVRNARNSSQRSMLRTAVKKVLKALDANDAAGAKAAFDVAQPILDRYSARGLIHRNKAARHKSRLNARINALQAA
;
A
#
# COMPACT_ATOMS: atom_id res chain seq x y z
N MET A 1 -23.70 10.23 33.33
CA MET A 1 -22.27 10.02 33.06
C MET A 1 -21.97 8.75 32.28
N ALA A 2 -22.77 8.51 31.26
CA ALA A 2 -22.51 7.46 30.29
C ALA A 2 -21.21 7.69 29.52
N ASN A 3 -20.68 8.93 29.55
CA ASN A 3 -19.58 9.38 28.70
C ASN A 3 -18.22 8.72 29.05
N ILE A 4 -18.00 8.32 30.31
CA ILE A 4 -16.71 7.71 30.70
C ILE A 4 -16.55 6.33 30.09
N LYS A 5 -17.58 5.50 30.13
CA LYS A 5 -17.56 4.16 29.52
C LYS A 5 -17.43 4.24 28.00
N SER A 6 -18.17 5.18 27.38
CA SER A 6 -18.08 5.40 25.94
C SER A 6 -16.69 5.89 25.51
N ALA A 7 -16.09 6.79 26.28
CA ALA A 7 -14.76 7.29 26.01
C ALA A 7 -13.70 6.19 26.13
N LYS A 8 -13.79 5.32 27.15
CA LYS A 8 -12.89 4.16 27.29
C LYS A 8 -13.04 3.19 26.13
N LYS A 9 -14.26 2.90 25.72
CA LYS A 9 -14.53 2.03 24.58
C LYS A 9 -13.96 2.61 23.29
N ARG A 10 -14.15 3.90 23.04
CA ARG A 10 -13.60 4.59 21.87
C ARG A 10 -12.07 4.57 21.88
N ALA A 11 -11.45 4.81 23.04
CA ALA A 11 -10.00 4.75 23.17
C ALA A 11 -9.45 3.38 22.81
N LYS A 12 -10.08 2.30 23.31
CA LYS A 12 -9.70 0.93 22.96
C LYS A 12 -9.87 0.64 21.48
N GLN A 13 -10.98 1.07 20.89
CA GLN A 13 -11.23 0.91 19.45
C GLN A 13 -10.22 1.68 18.61
N THR A 14 -9.85 2.88 19.03
CA THR A 14 -8.84 3.69 18.35
C THR A 14 -7.48 3.01 18.36
N VAL A 15 -7.06 2.44 19.48
CA VAL A 15 -5.80 1.70 19.59
C VAL A 15 -5.79 0.51 18.64
N VAL A 16 -6.87 -0.27 18.61
CA VAL A 16 -6.99 -1.44 17.73
C VAL A 16 -6.98 -1.01 16.26
N ARG A 17 -7.71 0.03 15.90
CA ARG A 17 -7.74 0.56 14.52
C ARG A 17 -6.38 1.07 14.10
N ASN A 18 -5.68 1.81 14.95
CA ASN A 18 -4.36 2.35 14.65
C ASN A 18 -3.35 1.24 14.44
N ALA A 19 -3.37 0.20 15.25
CA ALA A 19 -2.51 -0.96 15.10
C ALA A 19 -2.78 -1.68 13.77
N ARG A 20 -4.05 -1.88 13.42
CA ARG A 20 -4.45 -2.51 12.16
C ARG A 20 -4.02 -1.67 10.97
N ASN A 21 -4.29 -0.35 10.99
CA ASN A 21 -3.95 0.56 9.90
C ASN A 21 -2.44 0.66 9.73
N SER A 22 -1.69 0.69 10.82
CA SER A 22 -0.23 0.71 10.79
C SER A 22 0.32 -0.56 10.15
N SER A 23 -0.22 -1.73 10.49
CA SER A 23 0.16 -3.01 9.90
C SER A 23 -0.15 -3.05 8.41
N GLN A 24 -1.33 -2.58 7.99
CA GLN A 24 -1.74 -2.55 6.60
C GLN A 24 -0.89 -1.57 5.77
N ARG A 25 -0.57 -0.40 6.33
CA ARG A 25 0.33 0.57 5.68
C ARG A 25 1.74 0.01 5.53
N SER A 26 2.21 -0.71 6.53
CA SER A 26 3.50 -1.37 6.47
C SER A 26 3.56 -2.42 5.37
N MET A 27 2.51 -3.24 5.23
CA MET A 27 2.38 -4.22 4.16
C MET A 27 2.38 -3.56 2.78
N LEU A 28 1.61 -2.48 2.62
CA LEU A 28 1.54 -1.72 1.38
C LEU A 28 2.91 -1.13 1.02
N ARG A 29 3.58 -0.52 1.99
CA ARG A 29 4.90 0.06 1.81
C ARG A 29 5.92 -0.99 1.40
N THR A 30 5.88 -2.16 2.04
CA THR A 30 6.77 -3.28 1.71
C THR A 30 6.55 -3.76 0.28
N ALA A 31 5.30 -3.88 -0.16
CA ALA A 31 4.97 -4.29 -1.52
C ALA A 31 5.51 -3.29 -2.56
N VAL A 32 5.31 -2.00 -2.33
CA VAL A 32 5.82 -0.95 -3.22
C VAL A 32 7.35 -0.92 -3.24
N LYS A 33 7.98 -1.07 -2.07
CA LYS A 33 9.45 -1.10 -1.97
C LYS A 33 10.07 -2.25 -2.75
N LYS A 34 9.43 -3.40 -2.78
CA LYS A 34 9.92 -4.55 -3.56
C LYS A 34 9.97 -4.23 -5.05
N VAL A 35 8.96 -3.53 -5.56
CA VAL A 35 8.95 -3.09 -6.96
C VAL A 35 10.08 -2.09 -7.22
N LEU A 36 10.21 -1.09 -6.35
CA LEU A 36 11.24 -0.05 -6.49
C LEU A 36 12.65 -0.65 -6.42
N LYS A 37 12.87 -1.59 -5.52
CA LYS A 37 14.16 -2.26 -5.38
C LYS A 37 14.54 -3.04 -6.64
N ALA A 38 13.58 -3.75 -7.25
CA ALA A 38 13.82 -4.46 -8.50
C ALA A 38 14.08 -3.48 -9.65
N LEU A 39 13.38 -2.34 -9.69
CA LEU A 39 13.63 -1.30 -10.70
C LEU A 39 15.04 -0.70 -10.54
N ASP A 40 15.47 -0.43 -9.32
CA ASP A 40 16.80 0.12 -9.05
C ASP A 40 17.92 -0.88 -9.42
N ALA A 41 17.62 -2.17 -9.34
CA ALA A 41 18.53 -3.23 -9.76
C ALA A 41 18.48 -3.52 -11.28
N ASN A 42 17.67 -2.77 -12.03
CA ASN A 42 17.43 -2.97 -13.47
C ASN A 42 16.88 -4.37 -13.78
N ASP A 43 16.14 -4.95 -12.85
CA ASP A 43 15.52 -6.28 -12.98
C ASP A 43 14.08 -6.12 -13.46
N ALA A 44 13.88 -6.06 -14.77
CA ALA A 44 12.55 -5.85 -15.37
C ALA A 44 11.58 -6.99 -15.02
N ALA A 45 12.04 -8.24 -15.10
CA ALA A 45 11.21 -9.40 -14.78
C ALA A 45 10.82 -9.43 -13.30
N GLY A 46 11.77 -9.17 -12.41
CA GLY A 46 11.52 -9.08 -10.97
C GLY A 46 10.60 -7.92 -10.61
N ALA A 47 10.77 -6.77 -11.27
CA ALA A 47 9.90 -5.61 -11.07
C ALA A 47 8.47 -5.91 -11.49
N LYS A 48 8.26 -6.56 -12.63
CA LYS A 48 6.94 -6.94 -13.10
C LYS A 48 6.28 -7.93 -12.15
N ALA A 49 7.00 -8.95 -11.70
CA ALA A 49 6.49 -9.93 -10.76
C ALA A 49 6.10 -9.27 -9.43
N ALA A 50 6.95 -8.39 -8.90
CA ALA A 50 6.65 -7.64 -7.68
C ALA A 50 5.45 -6.70 -7.87
N PHE A 51 5.33 -6.07 -9.03
CA PHE A 51 4.19 -5.19 -9.35
C PHE A 51 2.88 -5.97 -9.42
N ASP A 52 2.89 -7.17 -10.00
CA ASP A 52 1.72 -8.03 -10.07
C ASP A 52 1.21 -8.42 -8.66
N VAL A 53 2.10 -8.51 -7.69
CA VAL A 53 1.74 -8.73 -6.28
C VAL A 53 1.26 -7.43 -5.62
N ALA A 54 1.92 -6.31 -5.91
CA ALA A 54 1.60 -5.01 -5.30
C ALA A 54 0.27 -4.44 -5.78
N GLN A 55 -0.08 -4.66 -7.04
CA GLN A 55 -1.29 -4.06 -7.64
C GLN A 55 -2.58 -4.44 -6.91
N PRO A 56 -2.86 -5.72 -6.62
CA PRO A 56 -4.05 -6.08 -5.84
C PRO A 56 -4.05 -5.49 -4.43
N ILE A 57 -2.88 -5.34 -3.82
CA ILE A 57 -2.73 -4.75 -2.48
C ILE A 57 -3.12 -3.26 -2.53
N LEU A 58 -2.63 -2.53 -3.53
CA LEU A 58 -2.97 -1.12 -3.74
C LEU A 58 -4.48 -0.96 -3.94
N ASP A 59 -5.08 -1.79 -4.78
CA ASP A 59 -6.51 -1.73 -5.08
C ASP A 59 -7.35 -2.07 -3.85
N ARG A 60 -6.98 -3.09 -3.09
CA ARG A 60 -7.68 -3.50 -1.88
C ARG A 60 -7.69 -2.40 -0.83
N TYR A 61 -6.55 -1.79 -0.56
CA TYR A 61 -6.46 -0.77 0.48
C TYR A 61 -7.01 0.57 0.03
N SER A 62 -7.04 0.85 -1.26
CA SER A 62 -7.76 1.97 -1.83
C SER A 62 -9.27 1.80 -1.62
N ALA A 63 -9.81 0.62 -1.90
CA ALA A 63 -11.23 0.30 -1.70
C ALA A 63 -11.63 0.41 -0.22
N ARG A 64 -10.72 0.09 0.70
CA ARG A 64 -10.95 0.20 2.15
C ARG A 64 -10.73 1.61 2.71
N GLY A 65 -10.30 2.55 1.90
CA GLY A 65 -10.06 3.92 2.31
C GLY A 65 -8.76 4.16 3.06
N LEU A 66 -7.86 3.17 3.12
CA LEU A 66 -6.55 3.33 3.77
C LEU A 66 -5.67 4.32 3.02
N ILE A 67 -5.73 4.26 1.69
CA ILE A 67 -5.10 5.24 0.80
C ILE A 67 -6.16 5.78 -0.15
N HIS A 68 -5.98 7.02 -0.61
CA HIS A 68 -6.89 7.62 -1.57
C HIS A 68 -6.73 6.92 -2.92
N ARG A 69 -7.85 6.73 -3.65
CA ARG A 69 -7.86 6.10 -4.97
C ARG A 69 -6.92 6.78 -5.96
N ASN A 70 -6.77 8.10 -5.87
CA ASN A 70 -5.86 8.85 -6.75
C ASN A 70 -4.41 8.53 -6.45
N LYS A 71 -4.06 8.32 -5.17
CA LYS A 71 -2.71 7.92 -4.77
C LYS A 71 -2.39 6.51 -5.27
N ALA A 72 -3.34 5.58 -5.13
CA ALA A 72 -3.18 4.22 -5.64
C ALA A 72 -3.01 4.21 -7.15
N ALA A 73 -3.84 4.95 -7.89
CA ALA A 73 -3.74 5.07 -9.34
C ALA A 73 -2.40 5.67 -9.77
N ARG A 74 -1.90 6.67 -9.05
CA ARG A 74 -0.61 7.30 -9.32
C ARG A 74 0.54 6.31 -9.13
N HIS A 75 0.54 5.55 -8.05
CA HIS A 75 1.54 4.52 -7.81
C HIS A 75 1.54 3.48 -8.92
N LYS A 76 0.37 2.96 -9.28
CA LYS A 76 0.24 1.95 -10.35
C LYS A 76 0.75 2.50 -11.67
N SER A 77 0.32 3.69 -12.04
CA SER A 77 0.70 4.32 -13.30
C SER A 77 2.21 4.57 -13.40
N ARG A 78 2.80 5.13 -12.35
CA ARG A 78 4.23 5.46 -12.33
C ARG A 78 5.10 4.20 -12.33
N LEU A 79 4.74 3.20 -11.52
CA LEU A 79 5.49 1.95 -11.46
C LEU A 79 5.40 1.20 -12.79
N ASN A 80 4.21 1.13 -13.37
CA ASN A 80 4.01 0.48 -14.66
C ASN A 80 4.80 1.17 -15.77
N ALA A 81 4.83 2.50 -15.79
CA ALA A 81 5.61 3.27 -16.77
C ALA A 81 7.11 2.98 -16.64
N ARG A 82 7.63 2.92 -15.43
CA ARG A 82 9.04 2.60 -15.19
C ARG A 82 9.39 1.18 -15.61
N ILE A 83 8.49 0.22 -15.34
CA ILE A 83 8.68 -1.17 -15.76
C ILE A 83 8.70 -1.27 -17.27
N ASN A 84 7.76 -0.62 -17.96
CA ASN A 84 7.69 -0.61 -19.40
C ASN A 84 8.92 0.03 -20.02
N ALA A 85 9.41 1.13 -19.47
CA ALA A 85 10.64 1.77 -19.93
C ALA A 85 11.85 0.86 -19.78
N LEU A 86 11.93 0.12 -18.68
CA LEU A 86 13.02 -0.81 -18.42
C LEU A 86 12.97 -2.02 -19.36
N GLN A 87 11.76 -2.52 -19.66
CA GLN A 87 11.57 -3.62 -20.60
C GLN A 87 11.89 -3.23 -22.04
N ALA A 88 11.62 -1.97 -22.40
CA ALA A 88 11.90 -1.45 -23.74
C ALA A 88 13.39 -1.17 -23.99
N ALA A 89 14.14 -0.98 -22.92
CA ALA A 89 15.58 -0.79 -23.00
C ALA A 89 16.30 -2.14 -23.17
#